data_36d77773bede0e98ee80499d222a8942
#
_entry.id   36d77773bede0e98ee80499d222a8942
#
_cell.length_a   1.000
_cell.length_b   1.000
_cell.length_c   1.000
_cell.angle_alpha   90.00
_cell.angle_beta   90.00
_cell.angle_gamma   90.00
#
_symmetry.space_group_name_H-M   'P 1'
#
loop_
_entity.id
_entity.type
_entity.pdbx_description
1 polymer ?
#
loop_
_entity_poly.entity_id
_entity_poly.type
_entity_poly.pdbx_seq_one_letter_code
_entity_poly.pdbx_strand_id
1 'polypeptide(L)'
;MKFLPAWLRWLLPLVALVALGLYAAWLFLPQGSGVGKVLAALAHPSAAGLSLDQRVVLEVRLPRIITAMLVGAVLAVSGLLLQTMTRNPLASPSLLSINAGAGLGIIFTGVFLTSAAAGDFSLSVTPAGVNATTLAVAAAVAALGLFFAWNSWRAHERSPVALAIAALCTLAGLAAVLVFMQRPATDWVSAAAVQHFLRGTSLSAAAAIGGALSWSLVMYISYSGGRLQQNRLILAGIAVSAFCVALGRASLLLDEAQAGSVMRWLAGSLSNLTWSKLHQFWPWVVLPILPLLWLMPKLNLLRLSDDAAQSLGLSVRQQRGMVNVIVLLWVGASVAITGPIAFIGLLVPHLAKFWIGYDLRLAVPMSALLGALLLVAADVLAIHLAHPAQLPAGAVLAIIGAPCFVLLAKRRSDT
;
A
#
# COMPACT_ATOMS: atom_id res chain seq x y z
N MET A 1 20.09 0.20 -23.25
CA MET A 1 20.50 -0.27 -21.90
C MET A 1 20.87 -1.76 -21.82
N LYS A 2 20.63 -2.57 -22.86
CA LYS A 2 21.06 -3.98 -22.92
C LYS A 2 22.60 -4.17 -22.89
N PHE A 3 23.38 -3.11 -23.14
CA PHE A 3 24.85 -3.14 -23.17
C PHE A 3 25.53 -2.95 -21.80
N LEU A 4 24.79 -2.58 -20.76
CA LEU A 4 25.35 -2.47 -19.42
C LEU A 4 25.52 -3.84 -18.78
N PRO A 5 26.65 -4.12 -18.10
CA PRO A 5 26.83 -5.36 -17.34
C PRO A 5 25.76 -5.53 -16.27
N ALA A 6 25.39 -6.78 -15.96
CA ALA A 6 24.27 -7.09 -15.09
C ALA A 6 24.36 -6.41 -13.71
N TRP A 7 25.55 -6.40 -13.10
CA TRP A 7 25.79 -5.77 -11.81
C TRP A 7 25.57 -4.25 -11.82
N LEU A 8 25.92 -3.56 -12.93
CA LEU A 8 25.75 -2.12 -13.06
C LEU A 8 24.28 -1.71 -13.17
N ARG A 9 23.42 -2.58 -13.71
CA ARG A 9 21.98 -2.35 -13.77
C ARG A 9 21.32 -2.29 -12.38
N TRP A 10 21.90 -2.98 -11.40
CA TRP A 10 21.46 -2.93 -10.01
C TRP A 10 22.13 -1.82 -9.22
N LEU A 11 23.41 -1.61 -9.46
CA LEU A 11 24.21 -0.61 -8.73
C LEU A 11 23.71 0.81 -8.98
N LEU A 12 23.42 1.19 -10.22
CA LEU A 12 22.98 2.55 -10.56
C LEU A 12 21.72 3.00 -9.80
N PRO A 13 20.59 2.28 -9.82
CA PRO A 13 19.41 2.71 -9.07
C PRO A 13 19.60 2.61 -7.55
N LEU A 14 20.45 1.71 -7.06
CA LEU A 14 20.76 1.61 -5.63
C LEU A 14 21.58 2.82 -5.17
N VAL A 15 22.61 3.20 -5.90
CA VAL A 15 23.42 4.39 -5.60
C VAL A 15 22.57 5.65 -5.70
N ALA A 16 21.71 5.75 -6.72
CA ALA A 16 20.78 6.87 -6.86
C ALA A 16 19.81 6.96 -5.67
N LEU A 17 19.31 5.83 -5.18
CA LEU A 17 18.40 5.79 -4.02
C LEU A 17 19.11 6.25 -2.75
N VAL A 18 20.34 5.78 -2.50
CA VAL A 18 21.13 6.18 -1.34
C VAL A 18 21.49 7.67 -1.41
N ALA A 19 21.96 8.13 -2.56
CA ALA A 19 22.31 9.54 -2.75
C ALA A 19 21.11 10.46 -2.56
N LEU A 20 19.97 10.09 -3.13
CA LEU A 20 18.73 10.84 -2.99
C LEU A 20 18.18 10.81 -1.56
N GLY A 21 18.29 9.69 -0.87
CA GLY A 21 17.92 9.58 0.54
C GLY A 21 18.77 10.48 1.44
N LEU A 22 20.08 10.51 1.23
CA LEU A 22 21.01 11.41 1.93
C LEU A 22 20.70 12.88 1.61
N TYR A 23 20.42 13.19 0.35
CA TYR A 23 20.02 14.52 -0.07
C TYR A 23 18.69 14.95 0.58
N ALA A 24 17.69 14.08 0.61
CA ALA A 24 16.41 14.35 1.27
C ALA A 24 16.58 14.59 2.78
N ALA A 25 17.50 13.88 3.44
CA ALA A 25 17.81 14.08 4.85
C ALA A 25 18.50 15.44 5.08
N TRP A 26 19.36 15.87 4.16
CA TRP A 26 20.12 17.12 4.24
C TRP A 26 19.27 18.37 3.91
N LEU A 27 18.31 18.26 3.00
CA LEU A 27 17.59 19.36 2.34
C LEU A 27 17.00 20.43 3.27
N PHE A 28 16.66 20.06 4.50
CA PHE A 28 16.02 20.96 5.46
C PHE A 28 16.88 21.27 6.69
N LEU A 29 18.14 20.96 6.62
CA LEU A 29 19.05 21.41 7.66
C LEU A 29 19.35 22.90 7.48
N PRO A 30 19.56 23.66 8.56
CA PRO A 30 19.94 25.05 8.49
C PRO A 30 21.14 25.28 7.56
N GLN A 31 21.16 26.42 6.87
CA GLN A 31 22.27 26.79 6.00
C GLN A 31 23.57 26.73 6.76
N GLY A 32 24.55 25.97 6.24
CA GLY A 32 25.84 25.69 6.89
C GLY A 32 25.95 24.31 7.55
N SER A 33 24.88 23.52 7.58
CA SER A 33 24.93 22.11 8.01
C SER A 33 25.40 21.22 6.87
N GLY A 34 26.65 20.77 6.92
CA GLY A 34 27.21 19.86 5.91
C GLY A 34 26.61 18.44 5.98
N VAL A 35 26.71 17.68 4.89
CA VAL A 35 26.32 16.25 4.82
C VAL A 35 26.97 15.42 5.92
N GLY A 36 28.14 15.86 6.43
CA GLY A 36 28.82 15.24 7.56
C GLY A 36 27.97 15.17 8.85
N LYS A 37 27.10 16.17 9.11
CA LYS A 37 26.18 16.13 10.27
C LYS A 37 25.11 15.05 10.10
N VAL A 38 24.61 14.83 8.88
CA VAL A 38 23.66 13.75 8.58
C VAL A 38 24.33 12.40 8.82
N LEU A 39 25.53 12.21 8.29
CA LEU A 39 26.29 10.96 8.46
C LEU A 39 26.64 10.72 9.94
N ALA A 40 27.03 11.75 10.68
CA ALA A 40 27.30 11.65 12.11
C ALA A 40 26.05 11.28 12.92
N ALA A 41 24.87 11.84 12.57
CA ALA A 41 23.61 11.48 13.20
C ALA A 41 23.25 10.00 12.95
N LEU A 42 23.45 9.53 11.72
CA LEU A 42 23.18 8.13 11.34
C LEU A 42 24.16 7.15 11.98
N ALA A 43 25.44 7.56 12.17
CA ALA A 43 26.48 6.73 12.78
C ALA A 43 26.31 6.59 14.32
N HIS A 44 25.81 7.62 14.98
CA HIS A 44 25.67 7.66 16.44
C HIS A 44 24.26 8.12 16.89
N PRO A 45 23.20 7.35 16.62
CA PRO A 45 21.82 7.77 16.88
C PRO A 45 21.47 7.89 18.37
N SER A 46 22.23 7.26 19.24
CA SER A 46 22.01 7.23 20.70
C SER A 46 22.95 8.15 21.51
N ALA A 47 23.76 9.01 20.84
CA ALA A 47 24.68 9.87 21.55
C ALA A 47 23.97 10.89 22.44
N ALA A 48 24.37 10.96 23.70
CA ALA A 48 23.93 12.01 24.60
C ALA A 48 24.45 13.37 24.08
N GLY A 49 23.55 14.34 23.83
CA GLY A 49 23.93 15.67 23.34
C GLY A 49 23.80 15.88 21.82
N LEU A 50 22.96 15.10 21.14
CA LEU A 50 22.60 15.34 19.73
C LEU A 50 22.13 16.79 19.53
N SER A 51 22.70 17.47 18.52
CA SER A 51 22.24 18.80 18.11
C SER A 51 20.80 18.75 17.59
N LEU A 52 20.12 19.91 17.60
CA LEU A 52 18.74 20.01 17.08
C LEU A 52 18.64 19.47 15.65
N ASP A 53 19.63 19.80 14.81
CA ASP A 53 19.71 19.33 13.41
C ASP A 53 19.75 17.79 13.33
N GLN A 54 20.55 17.15 14.17
CA GLN A 54 20.67 15.70 14.23
C GLN A 54 19.36 15.03 14.68
N ARG A 55 18.66 15.61 15.65
CA ARG A 55 17.33 15.13 16.08
C ARG A 55 16.32 15.25 14.95
N VAL A 56 16.29 16.35 14.23
CA VAL A 56 15.40 16.53 13.07
C VAL A 56 15.66 15.46 12.01
N VAL A 57 16.93 15.12 11.73
CA VAL A 57 17.28 14.04 10.80
C VAL A 57 16.72 12.70 11.29
N LEU A 58 16.96 12.35 12.55
CA LEU A 58 16.60 11.04 13.10
C LEU A 58 15.10 10.88 13.35
N GLU A 59 14.44 11.90 13.90
CA GLU A 59 13.05 11.79 14.36
C GLU A 59 12.02 12.17 13.29
N VAL A 60 12.38 13.02 12.34
CA VAL A 60 11.44 13.54 11.32
C VAL A 60 11.78 13.05 9.92
N ARG A 61 13.08 13.16 9.51
CA ARG A 61 13.46 12.86 8.14
C ARG A 61 13.60 11.38 7.86
N LEU A 62 14.29 10.68 8.73
CA LEU A 62 14.57 9.27 8.55
C LEU A 62 13.31 8.41 8.45
N PRO A 63 12.31 8.50 9.36
CA PRO A 63 11.07 7.75 9.23
C PRO A 63 10.29 8.11 7.96
N ARG A 64 10.31 9.39 7.53
CA ARG A 64 9.67 9.82 6.27
C ARG A 64 10.32 9.16 5.06
N ILE A 65 11.65 9.18 4.96
CA ILE A 65 12.40 8.60 3.84
C ILE A 65 12.20 7.07 3.79
N ILE A 66 12.36 6.39 4.93
CA ILE A 66 12.18 4.93 4.99
C ILE A 66 10.74 4.55 4.60
N THR A 67 9.75 5.26 5.12
CA THR A 67 8.35 4.99 4.77
C THR A 67 8.08 5.27 3.29
N ALA A 68 8.63 6.34 2.73
CA ALA A 68 8.52 6.63 1.30
C ALA A 68 9.14 5.51 0.45
N MET A 69 10.33 5.02 0.83
CA MET A 69 10.98 3.89 0.15
C MET A 69 10.09 2.64 0.17
N LEU A 70 9.55 2.28 1.34
CA LEU A 70 8.71 1.09 1.50
C LEU A 70 7.39 1.22 0.73
N VAL A 71 6.69 2.36 0.84
CA VAL A 71 5.44 2.62 0.11
C VAL A 71 5.68 2.59 -1.40
N GLY A 72 6.72 3.26 -1.88
CA GLY A 72 7.08 3.25 -3.30
C GLY A 72 7.36 1.84 -3.81
N ALA A 73 8.11 1.05 -3.05
CA ALA A 73 8.43 -0.34 -3.37
C ALA A 73 7.18 -1.22 -3.48
N VAL A 74 6.31 -1.22 -2.44
CA VAL A 74 5.14 -2.10 -2.43
C VAL A 74 4.08 -1.69 -3.45
N LEU A 75 3.90 -0.39 -3.72
CA LEU A 75 2.99 0.09 -4.76
C LEU A 75 3.48 -0.28 -6.17
N ALA A 76 4.78 -0.19 -6.43
CA ALA A 76 5.37 -0.60 -7.70
C ALA A 76 5.23 -2.10 -7.95
N VAL A 77 5.55 -2.92 -6.95
CA VAL A 77 5.39 -4.38 -7.05
C VAL A 77 3.91 -4.76 -7.18
N SER A 78 3.02 -4.12 -6.44
CA SER A 78 1.57 -4.31 -6.58
C SER A 78 1.09 -4.04 -8.00
N GLY A 79 1.58 -2.97 -8.63
CA GLY A 79 1.31 -2.69 -10.03
C GLY A 79 1.83 -3.77 -10.98
N LEU A 80 3.07 -4.23 -10.78
CA LEU A 80 3.65 -5.32 -11.58
C LEU A 80 2.84 -6.61 -11.48
N LEU A 81 2.42 -6.98 -10.27
CA LEU A 81 1.59 -8.16 -10.02
C LEU A 81 0.22 -8.04 -10.70
N LEU A 82 -0.45 -6.88 -10.58
CA LEU A 82 -1.73 -6.64 -11.26
C LEU A 82 -1.60 -6.68 -12.79
N GLN A 83 -0.57 -6.05 -13.36
CA GLN A 83 -0.29 -6.12 -14.80
C GLN A 83 -0.08 -7.56 -15.26
N THR A 84 0.62 -8.36 -14.47
CA THR A 84 0.88 -9.77 -14.79
C THR A 84 -0.39 -10.61 -14.71
N MET A 85 -1.17 -10.47 -13.64
CA MET A 85 -2.38 -11.22 -13.38
C MET A 85 -3.48 -10.92 -14.41
N THR A 86 -3.66 -9.64 -14.75
CA THR A 86 -4.67 -9.19 -15.72
C THR A 86 -4.19 -9.29 -17.15
N ARG A 87 -2.91 -9.60 -17.38
CA ARG A 87 -2.23 -9.54 -18.68
C ARG A 87 -2.44 -8.20 -19.40
N ASN A 88 -2.64 -7.16 -18.59
CA ASN A 88 -2.87 -5.81 -19.06
C ASN A 88 -1.80 -4.88 -18.48
N PRO A 89 -0.93 -4.30 -19.29
CA PRO A 89 0.13 -3.41 -18.81
C PRO A 89 -0.37 -2.07 -18.28
N LEU A 90 -1.63 -1.72 -18.53
CA LEU A 90 -2.26 -0.52 -17.99
C LEU A 90 -2.89 -0.77 -16.62
N ALA A 91 -2.94 -2.02 -16.15
CA ALA A 91 -3.47 -2.33 -14.83
C ALA A 91 -2.61 -1.71 -13.72
N SER A 92 -3.26 -1.00 -12.81
CA SER A 92 -2.64 -0.43 -11.62
C SER A 92 -3.65 -0.38 -10.48
N PRO A 93 -3.22 -0.33 -9.21
CA PRO A 93 -4.14 -0.23 -8.08
C PRO A 93 -5.11 0.95 -8.17
N SER A 94 -4.65 2.07 -8.74
CA SER A 94 -5.47 3.28 -8.91
C SER A 94 -6.53 3.11 -10.00
N LEU A 95 -6.15 2.56 -11.16
CA LEU A 95 -7.08 2.33 -12.27
C LEU A 95 -8.11 1.24 -11.97
N LEU A 96 -7.76 0.29 -11.10
CA LEU A 96 -8.64 -0.80 -10.71
C LEU A 96 -9.45 -0.50 -9.44
N SER A 97 -9.57 0.78 -9.07
CA SER A 97 -10.37 1.28 -7.95
C SER A 97 -9.91 0.87 -6.55
N ILE A 98 -8.80 0.16 -6.39
CA ILE A 98 -8.33 -0.28 -5.07
C ILE A 98 -7.98 0.92 -4.20
N ASN A 99 -7.24 1.91 -4.72
CA ASN A 99 -6.88 3.13 -3.99
C ASN A 99 -8.11 3.95 -3.58
N ALA A 100 -9.08 4.11 -4.49
CA ALA A 100 -10.28 4.89 -4.24
C ALA A 100 -11.19 4.21 -3.20
N GLY A 101 -11.35 2.88 -3.30
CA GLY A 101 -12.06 2.09 -2.32
C GLY A 101 -11.40 2.08 -0.95
N ALA A 102 -10.07 1.96 -0.90
CA ALA A 102 -9.31 2.06 0.34
C ALA A 102 -9.50 3.42 1.00
N GLY A 103 -9.45 4.50 0.21
CA GLY A 103 -9.73 5.85 0.68
C GLY A 103 -11.15 6.00 1.25
N LEU A 104 -12.15 5.49 0.55
CA LEU A 104 -13.53 5.50 1.02
C LEU A 104 -13.70 4.71 2.33
N GLY A 105 -13.06 3.56 2.46
CA GLY A 105 -13.09 2.75 3.68
C GLY A 105 -12.54 3.51 4.89
N ILE A 106 -11.46 4.26 4.73
CA ILE A 106 -10.88 5.09 5.81
C ILE A 106 -11.80 6.27 6.16
N ILE A 107 -12.31 6.99 5.16
CA ILE A 107 -13.20 8.13 5.39
C ILE A 107 -14.47 7.65 6.12
N PHE A 108 -15.07 6.56 5.66
CA PHE A 108 -16.26 6.00 6.28
C PHE A 108 -16.00 5.59 7.74
N THR A 109 -14.88 4.93 8.01
CA THR A 109 -14.47 4.56 9.36
C THR A 109 -14.21 5.80 10.23
N GLY A 110 -13.57 6.83 9.70
CA GLY A 110 -13.32 8.10 10.39
C GLY A 110 -14.63 8.79 10.75
N VAL A 111 -15.53 8.99 9.80
CA VAL A 111 -16.84 9.63 10.05
C VAL A 111 -17.67 8.84 11.05
N PHE A 112 -17.74 7.51 10.92
CA PHE A 112 -18.49 6.66 11.86
C PHE A 112 -17.90 6.67 13.28
N LEU A 113 -16.56 6.65 13.41
CA LEU A 113 -15.93 6.66 14.73
C LEU A 113 -16.02 8.03 15.41
N THR A 114 -16.02 9.14 14.65
CA THR A 114 -16.14 10.49 15.20
C THR A 114 -17.58 10.83 15.54
N SER A 115 -18.56 10.43 14.72
CA SER A 115 -19.99 10.62 15.03
C SER A 115 -20.45 9.75 16.21
N ALA A 116 -19.92 8.54 16.35
CA ALA A 116 -20.15 7.71 17.53
C ALA A 116 -19.49 8.27 18.81
N ALA A 117 -18.45 9.07 18.69
CA ALA A 117 -17.79 9.74 19.82
C ALA A 117 -18.45 11.08 20.19
N ALA A 118 -19.16 11.73 19.25
CA ALA A 118 -19.84 13.02 19.47
C ALA A 118 -21.26 12.90 20.01
N GLY A 119 -21.91 11.77 19.84
CA GLY A 119 -23.22 11.50 20.46
C GLY A 119 -23.02 10.58 21.64
N ASP A 120 -23.34 10.95 22.86
CA ASP A 120 -23.43 10.21 24.14
C ASP A 120 -23.10 8.69 24.19
N PHE A 121 -22.50 8.18 23.11
CA PHE A 121 -21.81 6.92 23.05
C PHE A 121 -20.45 7.13 23.70
N SER A 122 -20.48 7.35 25.04
CA SER A 122 -19.30 7.11 25.82
C SER A 122 -18.88 5.67 25.48
N LEU A 123 -17.88 5.50 24.62
CA LEU A 123 -17.01 4.34 24.65
C LEU A 123 -16.30 4.41 26.01
N SER A 124 -17.10 4.28 27.08
CA SER A 124 -16.60 3.92 28.37
C SER A 124 -15.87 2.60 28.08
N VAL A 125 -14.55 2.65 28.15
CA VAL A 125 -13.74 1.46 28.33
C VAL A 125 -14.25 0.86 29.61
N THR A 126 -15.31 0.03 29.49
CA THR A 126 -15.69 -0.83 30.60
C THR A 126 -14.47 -1.68 30.91
N PRO A 127 -14.22 -2.05 32.16
CA PRO A 127 -13.08 -2.88 32.54
C PRO A 127 -12.97 -4.22 31.79
N ALA A 128 -13.98 -4.59 31.02
CA ALA A 128 -14.02 -5.72 30.10
C ALA A 128 -13.50 -5.42 28.67
N GLY A 129 -13.01 -4.23 28.38
CA GLY A 129 -11.99 -3.91 27.36
C GLY A 129 -12.19 -4.33 25.90
N VAL A 130 -13.34 -4.83 25.48
CA VAL A 130 -13.57 -5.18 24.07
C VAL A 130 -14.20 -3.99 23.35
N ASN A 131 -13.36 -3.17 22.71
CA ASN A 131 -13.85 -2.09 21.85
C ASN A 131 -14.56 -2.67 20.62
N ALA A 132 -15.71 -2.09 20.26
CA ALA A 132 -16.47 -2.44 19.04
C ALA A 132 -15.58 -2.45 17.77
N THR A 133 -14.49 -1.66 17.75
CA THR A 133 -13.47 -1.62 16.69
C THR A 133 -12.60 -2.89 16.63
N THR A 134 -12.20 -3.47 17.77
CA THR A 134 -11.45 -4.73 17.79
C THR A 134 -12.33 -5.91 17.37
N LEU A 135 -13.60 -5.89 17.79
CA LEU A 135 -14.59 -6.86 17.31
C LEU A 135 -14.87 -6.70 15.81
N ALA A 136 -14.98 -5.46 15.31
CA ALA A 136 -15.18 -5.19 13.88
C ALA A 136 -13.97 -5.63 13.05
N VAL A 137 -12.74 -5.40 13.50
CA VAL A 137 -11.52 -5.86 12.81
C VAL A 137 -11.41 -7.39 12.85
N ALA A 138 -11.66 -8.00 14.00
CA ALA A 138 -11.66 -9.45 14.13
C ALA A 138 -12.78 -10.09 13.29
N ALA A 139 -13.98 -9.50 13.27
CA ALA A 139 -15.08 -9.93 12.42
C ALA A 139 -14.77 -9.76 10.93
N ALA A 140 -14.10 -8.67 10.54
CA ALA A 140 -13.70 -8.42 9.16
C ALA A 140 -12.61 -9.41 8.69
N VAL A 141 -11.62 -9.71 9.53
CA VAL A 141 -10.61 -10.74 9.26
C VAL A 141 -11.24 -12.13 9.19
N ALA A 142 -12.18 -12.43 10.10
CA ALA A 142 -12.93 -13.67 10.06
C ALA A 142 -13.85 -13.77 8.83
N ALA A 143 -14.51 -12.69 8.45
CA ALA A 143 -15.36 -12.62 7.25
C ALA A 143 -14.56 -12.79 5.96
N LEU A 144 -13.35 -12.23 5.88
CA LEU A 144 -12.40 -12.48 4.79
C LEU A 144 -11.98 -13.95 4.74
N GLY A 145 -11.68 -14.54 5.88
CA GLY A 145 -11.40 -15.98 5.99
C GLY A 145 -12.55 -16.84 5.52
N LEU A 146 -13.79 -16.53 5.97
CA LEU A 146 -15.02 -17.22 5.56
C LEU A 146 -15.33 -17.01 4.07
N PHE A 147 -15.09 -15.82 3.52
CA PHE A 147 -15.25 -15.54 2.09
C PHE A 147 -14.28 -16.39 1.25
N PHE A 148 -13.02 -16.53 1.66
CA PHE A 148 -12.07 -17.41 0.99
C PHE A 148 -12.45 -18.90 1.13
N ALA A 149 -12.93 -19.33 2.31
CA ALA A 149 -13.42 -20.68 2.52
C ALA A 149 -14.65 -20.98 1.64
N TRP A 150 -15.62 -20.07 1.62
CA TRP A 150 -16.82 -20.18 0.78
C TRP A 150 -16.50 -20.22 -0.71
N ASN A 151 -15.59 -19.37 -1.17
CA ASN A 151 -15.20 -19.29 -2.56
C ASN A 151 -14.39 -20.54 -2.99
N SER A 152 -13.58 -21.09 -2.09
CA SER A 152 -12.88 -22.38 -2.27
C SER A 152 -13.85 -23.55 -2.31
N TRP A 153 -14.88 -23.53 -1.47
CA TRP A 153 -15.89 -24.60 -1.41
C TRP A 153 -16.82 -24.65 -2.64
N ARG A 154 -17.28 -23.46 -3.10
CA ARG A 154 -18.08 -23.33 -4.34
C ARG A 154 -17.34 -23.79 -5.59
N ALA A 155 -16.02 -23.71 -5.60
CA ALA A 155 -15.21 -23.98 -6.78
C ALA A 155 -14.91 -25.47 -7.00
N HIS A 156 -15.41 -26.38 -6.15
CA HIS A 156 -15.07 -27.82 -6.19
C HIS A 156 -13.56 -28.14 -6.09
N GLU A 157 -12.70 -27.10 -6.01
CA GLU A 157 -11.27 -27.25 -5.79
C GLU A 157 -11.00 -27.11 -4.28
N ARG A 158 -11.00 -28.21 -3.55
CA ARG A 158 -10.57 -28.27 -2.15
C ARG A 158 -9.06 -28.06 -2.08
N SER A 159 -8.62 -26.81 -2.29
CA SER A 159 -7.21 -26.47 -2.09
C SER A 159 -6.90 -26.47 -0.60
N PRO A 160 -6.04 -27.36 -0.11
CA PRO A 160 -5.65 -27.40 1.29
C PRO A 160 -4.99 -26.07 1.73
N VAL A 161 -4.35 -25.35 0.80
CA VAL A 161 -3.72 -24.05 1.06
C VAL A 161 -4.75 -22.95 1.28
N ALA A 162 -5.83 -22.89 0.48
CA ALA A 162 -6.88 -21.90 0.67
C ALA A 162 -7.66 -22.13 1.96
N LEU A 163 -7.90 -23.40 2.32
CA LEU A 163 -8.50 -23.79 3.60
C LEU A 163 -7.56 -23.48 4.79
N ALA A 164 -6.24 -23.70 4.63
CA ALA A 164 -5.26 -23.36 5.66
C ALA A 164 -5.16 -21.84 5.88
N ILE A 165 -5.16 -21.03 4.81
CA ILE A 165 -5.18 -19.55 4.91
C ILE A 165 -6.49 -19.07 5.55
N ALA A 166 -7.63 -19.62 5.15
CA ALA A 166 -8.92 -19.31 5.74
C ALA A 166 -8.97 -19.70 7.24
N ALA A 167 -8.47 -20.88 7.59
CA ALA A 167 -8.37 -21.33 8.97
C ALA A 167 -7.38 -20.47 9.78
N LEU A 168 -6.24 -20.11 9.20
CA LEU A 168 -5.25 -19.25 9.85
C LEU A 168 -5.81 -17.85 10.12
N CYS A 169 -6.50 -17.26 9.16
CA CYS A 169 -7.15 -15.96 9.32
C CYS A 169 -8.28 -15.99 10.35
N THR A 170 -9.12 -17.05 10.35
CA THR A 170 -10.19 -17.20 11.35
C THR A 170 -9.63 -17.51 12.73
N LEU A 171 -8.60 -18.35 12.84
CA LEU A 171 -7.93 -18.66 14.10
C LEU A 171 -7.15 -17.44 14.63
N ALA A 172 -6.49 -16.68 13.78
CA ALA A 172 -5.79 -15.45 14.17
C ALA A 172 -6.79 -14.39 14.66
N GLY A 173 -7.94 -14.23 14.00
CA GLY A 173 -9.02 -13.35 14.45
C GLY A 173 -9.62 -13.79 15.80
N LEU A 174 -9.90 -15.09 15.95
CA LEU A 174 -10.39 -15.69 17.21
C LEU A 174 -9.34 -15.64 18.32
N ALA A 175 -8.08 -15.95 18.02
CA ALA A 175 -6.99 -15.86 18.98
C ALA A 175 -6.76 -14.43 19.45
N ALA A 176 -6.84 -13.43 18.56
CA ALA A 176 -6.77 -12.04 18.92
C ALA A 176 -7.92 -11.63 19.87
N VAL A 177 -9.14 -12.10 19.63
CA VAL A 177 -10.29 -11.89 20.52
C VAL A 177 -10.09 -12.59 21.86
N LEU A 178 -9.67 -13.88 21.85
CA LEU A 178 -9.47 -14.67 23.09
C LEU A 178 -8.31 -14.15 23.93
N VAL A 179 -7.18 -13.79 23.32
CA VAL A 179 -6.04 -13.19 24.02
C VAL A 179 -6.41 -11.84 24.64
N PHE A 180 -7.28 -11.07 23.97
CA PHE A 180 -7.76 -9.80 24.49
C PHE A 180 -8.78 -9.99 25.63
N MET A 181 -9.59 -11.05 25.57
CA MET A 181 -10.57 -11.37 26.63
C MET A 181 -9.97 -11.95 27.91
N GLN A 182 -8.78 -12.58 27.83
CA GLN A 182 -8.18 -13.28 28.96
C GLN A 182 -7.13 -12.48 29.75
N ARG A 183 -6.78 -11.26 29.34
CA ARG A 183 -5.76 -10.47 30.05
C ARG A 183 -6.40 -9.52 31.05
N PRO A 184 -6.15 -9.71 32.38
CA PRO A 184 -6.32 -8.63 33.32
C PRO A 184 -5.34 -7.49 32.93
N ALA A 185 -5.78 -6.26 33.13
CA ALA A 185 -4.99 -5.05 32.85
C ALA A 185 -3.73 -5.05 33.76
N THR A 186 -2.66 -5.69 33.29
CA THR A 186 -1.35 -5.62 33.93
C THR A 186 -0.47 -4.64 33.16
N ASP A 187 0.14 -3.72 33.88
CA ASP A 187 0.84 -2.49 33.55
C ASP A 187 2.09 -2.58 32.63
N TRP A 188 2.26 -3.62 31.83
CA TRP A 188 3.50 -3.82 31.06
C TRP A 188 3.55 -3.14 29.68
N VAL A 189 2.40 -2.73 29.15
CA VAL A 189 2.32 -1.91 27.93
C VAL A 189 1.36 -0.79 28.23
N SER A 190 1.80 0.45 28.13
CA SER A 190 0.91 1.59 28.39
C SER A 190 -0.34 1.47 27.51
N ALA A 191 -1.52 1.58 28.10
CA ALA A 191 -2.80 1.51 27.39
C ALA A 191 -2.83 2.43 26.16
N ALA A 192 -2.12 3.56 26.24
CA ALA A 192 -1.92 4.51 25.17
C ALA A 192 -1.15 3.90 23.95
N ALA A 193 -0.09 3.13 24.18
CA ALA A 193 0.67 2.51 23.09
C ALA A 193 -0.14 1.43 22.36
N VAL A 194 -0.91 0.62 23.11
CA VAL A 194 -1.80 -0.39 22.53
C VAL A 194 -2.95 0.27 21.76
N GLN A 195 -3.56 1.32 22.31
CA GLN A 195 -4.61 2.06 21.61
C GLN A 195 -4.08 2.73 20.34
N HIS A 196 -2.87 3.27 20.37
CA HIS A 196 -2.24 3.89 19.21
C HIS A 196 -1.94 2.87 18.11
N PHE A 197 -1.44 1.68 18.47
CA PHE A 197 -1.22 0.57 17.55
C PHE A 197 -2.53 0.07 16.95
N LEU A 198 -3.57 -0.15 17.77
CA LEU A 198 -4.87 -0.63 17.32
C LEU A 198 -5.59 0.39 16.41
N ARG A 199 -5.47 1.69 16.67
CA ARG A 199 -6.02 2.74 15.78
C ARG A 199 -5.33 2.71 14.41
N GLY A 200 -4.01 2.58 14.36
CA GLY A 200 -3.28 2.49 13.09
C GLY A 200 -3.60 1.21 12.31
N THR A 201 -3.70 0.06 12.99
CA THR A 201 -4.07 -1.21 12.35
C THR A 201 -5.53 -1.23 11.88
N SER A 202 -6.46 -0.58 12.61
CA SER A 202 -7.87 -0.48 12.20
C SER A 202 -8.05 0.34 10.92
N LEU A 203 -7.31 1.42 10.75
CA LEU A 203 -7.32 2.22 9.51
C LEU A 203 -6.76 1.44 8.32
N SER A 204 -5.67 0.70 8.51
CA SER A 204 -5.10 -0.15 7.47
C SER A 204 -6.05 -1.28 7.07
N ALA A 205 -6.73 -1.89 8.05
CA ALA A 205 -7.76 -2.90 7.80
C ALA A 205 -8.98 -2.31 7.08
N ALA A 206 -9.47 -1.14 7.50
CA ALA A 206 -10.56 -0.44 6.84
C ALA A 206 -10.22 -0.08 5.37
N ALA A 207 -8.98 0.37 5.14
CA ALA A 207 -8.48 0.61 3.79
C ALA A 207 -8.43 -0.67 2.95
N ALA A 208 -7.92 -1.76 3.52
CA ALA A 208 -7.86 -3.05 2.82
C ALA A 208 -9.26 -3.58 2.49
N ILE A 209 -10.21 -3.46 3.41
CA ILE A 209 -11.62 -3.87 3.19
C ILE A 209 -12.27 -2.99 2.12
N GLY A 210 -12.16 -1.67 2.22
CA GLY A 210 -12.71 -0.75 1.21
C GLY A 210 -12.11 -0.99 -0.17
N GLY A 211 -10.80 -1.21 -0.25
CA GLY A 211 -10.10 -1.62 -1.47
C GLY A 211 -10.56 -2.97 -2.00
N ALA A 212 -10.78 -3.96 -1.12
CA ALA A 212 -11.27 -5.27 -1.51
C ALA A 212 -12.71 -5.23 -2.04
N LEU A 213 -13.59 -4.45 -1.42
CA LEU A 213 -14.97 -4.27 -1.86
C LEU A 213 -15.04 -3.62 -3.24
N SER A 214 -14.32 -2.51 -3.44
CA SER A 214 -14.26 -1.82 -4.72
C SER A 214 -13.65 -2.69 -5.82
N TRP A 215 -12.55 -3.40 -5.52
CA TRP A 215 -11.94 -4.35 -6.43
C TRP A 215 -12.86 -5.51 -6.80
N SER A 216 -13.56 -6.09 -5.81
CA SER A 216 -14.53 -7.16 -6.03
C SER A 216 -15.68 -6.71 -6.94
N LEU A 217 -16.15 -5.48 -6.76
CA LEU A 217 -17.18 -4.88 -7.61
C LEU A 217 -16.66 -4.70 -9.07
N VAL A 218 -15.43 -4.18 -9.23
CA VAL A 218 -14.80 -4.05 -10.56
C VAL A 218 -14.66 -5.41 -11.22
N MET A 219 -14.21 -6.43 -10.48
CA MET A 219 -14.09 -7.80 -10.98
C MET A 219 -15.45 -8.38 -11.38
N TYR A 220 -16.49 -8.19 -10.56
CA TYR A 220 -17.84 -8.66 -10.85
C TYR A 220 -18.39 -8.06 -12.16
N ILE A 221 -18.26 -6.74 -12.34
CA ILE A 221 -18.72 -6.04 -13.55
C ILE A 221 -17.91 -6.50 -14.80
N SER A 222 -16.63 -6.82 -14.61
CA SER A 222 -15.71 -7.15 -15.69
C SER A 222 -15.80 -8.61 -16.15
N TYR A 223 -16.42 -9.48 -15.34
CA TYR A 223 -16.58 -10.89 -15.65
C TYR A 223 -17.83 -11.10 -16.52
N SER A 224 -17.64 -11.65 -17.72
CA SER A 224 -18.77 -11.96 -18.63
C SER A 224 -18.46 -13.22 -19.44
N GLY A 225 -19.41 -14.15 -19.51
CA GLY A 225 -19.25 -15.39 -20.24
C GLY A 225 -18.09 -16.28 -19.75
N GLY A 226 -17.81 -16.29 -18.44
CA GLY A 226 -16.73 -17.08 -17.84
C GLY A 226 -15.31 -16.52 -18.07
N ARG A 227 -15.16 -15.36 -18.71
CA ARG A 227 -13.86 -14.74 -19.02
C ARG A 227 -13.80 -13.29 -18.55
N LEU A 228 -12.61 -12.87 -18.11
CA LEU A 228 -12.33 -11.48 -17.76
C LEU A 228 -12.16 -10.65 -19.05
N GLN A 229 -13.00 -9.65 -19.24
CA GLN A 229 -12.93 -8.75 -20.40
C GLN A 229 -12.09 -7.52 -20.05
N GLN A 230 -10.94 -7.35 -20.71
CA GLN A 230 -9.98 -6.28 -20.42
C GLN A 230 -10.57 -4.87 -20.56
N ASN A 231 -11.37 -4.62 -21.61
CA ASN A 231 -12.00 -3.31 -21.80
C ASN A 231 -13.02 -2.99 -20.70
N ARG A 232 -13.82 -3.98 -20.30
CA ARG A 232 -14.75 -3.82 -19.17
C ARG A 232 -14.04 -3.60 -17.85
N LEU A 233 -12.88 -4.26 -17.67
CA LEU A 233 -12.07 -4.09 -16.45
C LEU A 233 -11.62 -2.63 -16.26
N ILE A 234 -11.14 -1.99 -17.32
CA ILE A 234 -10.70 -0.60 -17.29
C ILE A 234 -11.88 0.34 -17.06
N LEU A 235 -12.98 0.17 -17.82
CA LEU A 235 -14.16 1.02 -17.68
C LEU A 235 -14.83 0.89 -16.32
N ALA A 236 -14.99 -0.35 -15.81
CA ALA A 236 -15.50 -0.61 -14.47
C ALA A 236 -14.59 0.01 -13.40
N GLY A 237 -13.27 -0.12 -13.55
CA GLY A 237 -12.30 0.48 -12.64
C GLY A 237 -12.45 1.99 -12.56
N ILE A 238 -12.56 2.68 -13.70
CA ILE A 238 -12.75 4.13 -13.75
C ILE A 238 -14.09 4.53 -13.13
N ALA A 239 -15.18 3.83 -13.48
CA ALA A 239 -16.51 4.15 -12.96
C ALA A 239 -16.62 3.95 -11.43
N VAL A 240 -16.12 2.81 -10.92
CA VAL A 240 -16.12 2.53 -9.48
C VAL A 240 -15.18 3.48 -8.73
N SER A 241 -14.02 3.84 -9.31
CA SER A 241 -13.14 4.85 -8.72
C SER A 241 -13.83 6.20 -8.59
N ALA A 242 -14.49 6.66 -9.67
CA ALA A 242 -15.22 7.94 -9.66
C ALA A 242 -16.34 7.92 -8.61
N PHE A 243 -17.07 6.83 -8.50
CA PHE A 243 -18.12 6.64 -7.49
C PHE A 243 -17.57 6.69 -6.06
N CYS A 244 -16.50 5.94 -5.77
CA CYS A 244 -15.85 5.96 -4.45
C CYS A 244 -15.32 7.36 -4.07
N VAL A 245 -14.69 8.06 -5.02
CA VAL A 245 -14.19 9.42 -4.80
C VAL A 245 -15.33 10.40 -4.58
N ALA A 246 -16.44 10.29 -5.33
CA ALA A 246 -17.62 11.13 -5.16
C ALA A 246 -18.25 10.93 -3.78
N LEU A 247 -18.44 9.68 -3.32
CA LEU A 247 -18.94 9.38 -1.98
C LEU A 247 -17.98 9.91 -0.89
N GLY A 248 -16.66 9.72 -1.07
CA GLY A 248 -15.69 10.26 -0.14
C GLY A 248 -15.74 11.78 -0.03
N ARG A 249 -15.94 12.49 -1.15
CA ARG A 249 -16.11 13.95 -1.13
C ARG A 249 -17.44 14.37 -0.51
N ALA A 250 -18.51 13.66 -0.80
CA ALA A 250 -19.82 13.93 -0.21
C ALA A 250 -19.81 13.79 1.32
N SER A 251 -19.09 12.81 1.86
CA SER A 251 -18.94 12.63 3.30
C SER A 251 -18.19 13.78 4.00
N LEU A 252 -17.34 14.54 3.28
CA LEU A 252 -16.65 15.72 3.83
C LEU A 252 -17.59 16.89 4.08
N LEU A 253 -18.74 16.95 3.39
CA LEU A 253 -19.77 17.95 3.64
C LEU A 253 -20.47 17.75 4.98
N LEU A 254 -20.34 16.58 5.57
CA LEU A 254 -20.94 16.24 6.88
C LEU A 254 -20.07 16.70 8.06
N ASP A 255 -18.78 16.97 7.83
CA ASP A 255 -17.83 17.41 8.86
C ASP A 255 -16.82 18.43 8.27
N GLU A 256 -17.22 19.70 8.25
CA GLU A 256 -16.41 20.80 7.71
C GLU A 256 -15.10 21.01 8.48
N ALA A 257 -15.07 20.72 9.78
CA ALA A 257 -13.90 20.91 10.63
C ALA A 257 -12.72 20.02 10.20
N GLN A 258 -13.00 18.85 9.66
CA GLN A 258 -11.98 17.89 9.19
C GLN A 258 -11.67 17.97 7.70
N ALA A 259 -12.47 18.73 6.92
CA ALA A 259 -12.38 18.77 5.46
C ALA A 259 -10.96 19.09 4.96
N GLY A 260 -10.27 20.05 5.58
CA GLY A 260 -8.92 20.45 5.18
C GLY A 260 -7.86 19.34 5.41
N SER A 261 -7.98 18.56 6.47
CA SER A 261 -7.05 17.46 6.78
C SER A 261 -7.26 16.27 5.84
N VAL A 262 -8.51 15.93 5.57
CA VAL A 262 -8.88 14.84 4.65
C VAL A 262 -8.51 15.19 3.21
N MET A 263 -8.69 16.46 2.78
CA MET A 263 -8.26 16.89 1.45
C MET A 263 -6.74 16.76 1.25
N ARG A 264 -5.92 17.15 2.24
CA ARG A 264 -4.47 16.94 2.17
C ARG A 264 -4.11 15.46 2.13
N TRP A 265 -4.83 14.64 2.88
CA TRP A 265 -4.63 13.20 2.87
C TRP A 265 -5.02 12.56 1.52
N LEU A 266 -6.17 12.97 0.93
CA LEU A 266 -6.61 12.51 -0.40
C LEU A 266 -5.64 12.89 -1.53
N ALA A 267 -4.83 13.93 -1.34
CA ALA A 267 -3.80 14.30 -2.30
C ALA A 267 -2.54 13.41 -2.26
N GLY A 268 -2.44 12.50 -1.29
CA GLY A 268 -1.30 11.60 -1.13
C GLY A 268 -0.06 12.30 -0.59
N SER A 269 0.03 12.44 0.75
CA SER A 269 1.09 13.22 1.40
C SER A 269 1.98 12.35 2.29
N LEU A 270 3.28 12.68 2.27
CA LEU A 270 4.32 12.09 3.11
C LEU A 270 4.71 12.98 4.30
N SER A 271 4.06 14.16 4.46
CA SER A 271 4.49 15.19 5.42
C SER A 271 4.39 14.78 6.89
N ASN A 272 3.42 13.93 7.24
CA ASN A 272 3.13 13.56 8.64
C ASN A 272 3.59 12.14 8.99
N LEU A 273 4.69 11.67 8.39
CA LEU A 273 5.25 10.36 8.67
C LEU A 273 6.20 10.42 9.87
N THR A 274 5.94 9.55 10.84
CA THR A 274 6.69 9.43 12.10
C THR A 274 7.11 7.99 12.32
N TRP A 275 8.02 7.72 13.26
CA TRP A 275 8.40 6.37 13.68
C TRP A 275 7.18 5.53 14.08
N SER A 276 6.22 6.11 14.79
CA SER A 276 5.00 5.42 15.19
C SER A 276 4.21 4.90 13.98
N LYS A 277 4.04 5.73 12.94
CA LYS A 277 3.38 5.31 11.70
C LYS A 277 4.18 4.25 10.94
N LEU A 278 5.50 4.36 10.92
CA LEU A 278 6.38 3.36 10.33
C LEU A 278 6.25 2.01 11.07
N HIS A 279 6.21 2.00 12.40
CA HIS A 279 5.99 0.77 13.19
C HIS A 279 4.60 0.15 12.97
N GLN A 280 3.58 0.95 12.67
CA GLN A 280 2.25 0.46 12.30
C GLN A 280 2.24 -0.13 10.87
N PHE A 281 3.05 0.40 9.97
CA PHE A 281 3.08 0.02 8.56
C PHE A 281 3.94 -1.20 8.27
N TRP A 282 5.10 -1.30 8.90
CA TRP A 282 6.10 -2.30 8.56
C TRP A 282 5.59 -3.76 8.62
N PRO A 283 4.71 -4.18 9.57
CA PRO A 283 4.18 -5.54 9.59
C PRO A 283 3.38 -5.87 8.32
N TRP A 284 2.61 -4.89 7.82
CA TRP A 284 1.83 -5.03 6.59
C TRP A 284 2.70 -5.11 5.33
N VAL A 285 3.90 -4.56 5.37
CA VAL A 285 4.89 -4.70 4.29
C VAL A 285 5.48 -6.11 4.30
N VAL A 286 5.89 -6.59 5.48
CA VAL A 286 6.64 -7.85 5.61
C VAL A 286 5.75 -9.08 5.46
N LEU A 287 4.55 -9.06 6.03
CA LEU A 287 3.64 -10.20 5.99
C LEU A 287 3.38 -10.72 4.56
N PRO A 288 3.09 -9.87 3.54
CA PRO A 288 2.87 -10.36 2.18
C PRO A 288 4.14 -10.76 1.42
N ILE A 289 5.36 -10.46 1.94
CA ILE A 289 6.60 -10.87 1.29
C ILE A 289 6.72 -12.40 1.26
N LEU A 290 6.34 -13.09 2.33
CA LEU A 290 6.41 -14.56 2.39
C LEU A 290 5.60 -15.24 1.27
N PRO A 291 4.29 -14.96 1.11
CA PRO A 291 3.53 -15.50 -0.01
C PRO A 291 4.04 -15.02 -1.37
N LEU A 292 4.60 -13.81 -1.48
CA LEU A 292 5.23 -13.35 -2.72
C LEU A 292 6.46 -14.19 -3.08
N LEU A 293 7.35 -14.47 -2.13
CA LEU A 293 8.53 -15.30 -2.38
C LEU A 293 8.13 -16.71 -2.84
N TRP A 294 7.09 -17.28 -2.23
CA TRP A 294 6.54 -18.57 -2.68
C TRP A 294 5.94 -18.50 -4.09
N LEU A 295 5.36 -17.36 -4.45
CA LEU A 295 4.76 -17.11 -5.78
C LEU A 295 5.81 -16.83 -6.86
N MET A 296 6.99 -16.31 -6.51
CA MET A 296 8.03 -15.85 -7.45
C MET A 296 8.36 -16.85 -8.57
N PRO A 297 8.59 -18.16 -8.30
CA PRO A 297 8.89 -19.12 -9.35
C PRO A 297 7.76 -19.30 -10.38
N LYS A 298 6.52 -19.05 -9.97
CA LYS A 298 5.29 -19.29 -10.73
C LYS A 298 4.81 -18.04 -11.48
N LEU A 299 5.32 -16.84 -11.15
CA LEU A 299 4.85 -15.57 -11.72
C LEU A 299 4.95 -15.54 -13.26
N ASN A 300 6.03 -16.07 -13.84
CA ASN A 300 6.21 -16.10 -15.28
C ASN A 300 5.14 -16.93 -15.98
N LEU A 301 4.63 -17.99 -15.34
CA LEU A 301 3.57 -18.83 -15.88
C LEU A 301 2.20 -18.13 -15.92
N LEU A 302 1.95 -17.16 -15.05
CA LEU A 302 0.71 -16.37 -15.04
C LEU A 302 0.56 -15.48 -16.29
N ARG A 303 1.63 -15.27 -17.05
CA ARG A 303 1.62 -14.54 -18.32
C ARG A 303 1.08 -15.36 -19.47
N LEU A 304 1.12 -16.68 -19.39
CA LEU A 304 0.57 -17.60 -20.37
C LEU A 304 -0.95 -17.56 -20.38
N SER A 305 -1.58 -18.12 -21.42
CA SER A 305 -3.03 -18.36 -21.40
C SER A 305 -3.42 -19.24 -20.22
N ASP A 306 -4.66 -19.14 -19.77
CA ASP A 306 -5.11 -19.91 -18.59
C ASP A 306 -5.00 -21.41 -18.87
N ASP A 307 -5.35 -21.84 -20.10
CA ASP A 307 -5.26 -23.23 -20.53
C ASP A 307 -3.80 -23.72 -20.55
N ALA A 308 -2.88 -22.90 -21.11
CA ALA A 308 -1.46 -23.25 -21.13
C ALA A 308 -0.83 -23.27 -19.73
N ALA A 309 -1.23 -22.37 -18.83
CA ALA A 309 -0.75 -22.38 -17.46
C ALA A 309 -1.29 -23.59 -16.67
N GLN A 310 -2.55 -23.99 -16.90
CA GLN A 310 -3.15 -25.18 -16.29
C GLN A 310 -2.52 -26.47 -16.80
N SER A 311 -2.24 -26.59 -18.10
CA SER A 311 -1.55 -27.77 -18.65
C SER A 311 -0.14 -27.98 -18.10
N LEU A 312 0.49 -26.88 -17.59
CA LEU A 312 1.75 -26.93 -16.85
C LEU A 312 1.57 -27.16 -15.33
N GLY A 313 0.35 -27.52 -14.89
CA GLY A 313 0.03 -27.83 -13.51
C GLY A 313 -0.17 -26.62 -12.59
N LEU A 314 -0.33 -25.40 -13.16
CA LEU A 314 -0.56 -24.21 -12.36
C LEU A 314 -2.05 -24.03 -12.03
N SER A 315 -2.40 -23.97 -10.76
CA SER A 315 -3.74 -23.54 -10.32
C SER A 315 -3.89 -22.03 -10.46
N VAL A 316 -4.22 -21.54 -11.69
CA VAL A 316 -4.29 -20.11 -12.02
C VAL A 316 -5.17 -19.32 -11.04
N ARG A 317 -6.32 -19.90 -10.64
CA ARG A 317 -7.25 -19.28 -9.70
C ARG A 317 -6.62 -19.02 -8.32
N GLN A 318 -5.87 -19.99 -7.79
CA GLN A 318 -5.19 -19.84 -6.49
C GLN A 318 -4.09 -18.78 -6.55
N GLN A 319 -3.30 -18.80 -7.63
CA GLN A 319 -2.21 -17.83 -7.80
C GLN A 319 -2.76 -16.41 -7.94
N ARG A 320 -3.83 -16.22 -8.71
CA ARG A 320 -4.53 -14.92 -8.81
C ARG A 320 -5.14 -14.49 -7.47
N GLY A 321 -5.72 -15.41 -6.72
CA GLY A 321 -6.24 -15.14 -5.37
C GLY A 321 -5.14 -14.64 -4.44
N MET A 322 -3.98 -15.29 -4.45
CA MET A 322 -2.83 -14.89 -3.64
C MET A 322 -2.27 -13.53 -4.05
N VAL A 323 -2.15 -13.27 -5.36
CA VAL A 323 -1.75 -11.95 -5.88
C VAL A 323 -2.71 -10.86 -5.37
N ASN A 324 -4.03 -11.10 -5.43
CA ASN A 324 -5.02 -10.15 -4.94
C ASN A 324 -4.84 -9.85 -3.46
N VAL A 325 -4.64 -10.87 -2.63
CA VAL A 325 -4.41 -10.67 -1.18
C VAL A 325 -3.16 -9.84 -0.92
N ILE A 326 -2.04 -10.17 -1.58
CA ILE A 326 -0.79 -9.39 -1.45
C ILE A 326 -1.02 -7.93 -1.82
N VAL A 327 -1.64 -7.69 -2.98
CA VAL A 327 -1.90 -6.33 -3.50
C VAL A 327 -2.83 -5.55 -2.57
N LEU A 328 -3.93 -6.16 -2.11
CA LEU A 328 -4.89 -5.51 -1.23
C LEU A 328 -4.28 -5.11 0.11
N LEU A 329 -3.46 -5.98 0.71
CA LEU A 329 -2.77 -5.68 1.96
C LEU A 329 -1.75 -4.54 1.76
N TRP A 330 -0.91 -4.61 0.73
CA TRP A 330 0.10 -3.59 0.47
C TRP A 330 -0.48 -2.24 0.11
N VAL A 331 -1.46 -2.22 -0.78
CA VAL A 331 -2.12 -0.97 -1.22
C VAL A 331 -2.95 -0.40 -0.08
N GLY A 332 -3.74 -1.22 0.62
CA GLY A 332 -4.54 -0.78 1.77
C GLY A 332 -3.70 -0.14 2.86
N ALA A 333 -2.61 -0.81 3.27
CA ALA A 333 -1.69 -0.27 4.27
C ALA A 333 -0.98 1.01 3.80
N SER A 334 -0.57 1.07 2.52
CA SER A 334 0.05 2.28 1.95
C SER A 334 -0.93 3.46 1.97
N VAL A 335 -2.16 3.25 1.49
CA VAL A 335 -3.19 4.29 1.46
C VAL A 335 -3.55 4.77 2.87
N ALA A 336 -3.57 3.86 3.86
CA ALA A 336 -3.85 4.23 5.25
C ALA A 336 -2.90 5.27 5.82
N ILE A 337 -1.62 5.19 5.51
CA ILE A 337 -0.59 6.07 6.09
C ILE A 337 -0.25 7.29 5.22
N THR A 338 -0.33 7.17 3.89
CA THR A 338 0.08 8.22 2.96
C THR A 338 -1.07 8.85 2.19
N GLY A 339 -2.27 8.27 2.27
CA GLY A 339 -3.33 8.54 1.30
C GLY A 339 -3.08 7.88 -0.05
N PRO A 340 -3.98 8.06 -1.02
CA PRO A 340 -3.87 7.43 -2.32
C PRO A 340 -2.74 8.04 -3.15
N ILE A 341 -1.75 7.22 -3.52
CA ILE A 341 -0.66 7.60 -4.42
C ILE A 341 -0.88 6.90 -5.76
N ALA A 342 -0.97 7.68 -6.83
CA ALA A 342 -1.21 7.18 -8.19
C ALA A 342 0.11 7.02 -8.99
N PHE A 343 0.00 6.39 -10.16
CA PHE A 343 1.02 6.26 -11.20
C PHE A 343 2.24 5.40 -10.88
N ILE A 344 2.69 5.23 -9.62
CA ILE A 344 3.86 4.37 -9.29
C ILE A 344 3.64 2.95 -9.82
N GLY A 345 2.50 2.34 -9.49
CA GLY A 345 2.16 0.98 -9.94
C GLY A 345 1.93 0.83 -11.45
N LEU A 346 1.83 1.95 -12.17
CA LEU A 346 1.73 1.94 -13.63
C LEU A 346 3.10 2.12 -14.31
N LEU A 347 3.83 3.17 -13.93
CA LEU A 347 5.08 3.57 -14.57
C LEU A 347 6.25 2.65 -14.24
N VAL A 348 6.42 2.35 -12.95
CA VAL A 348 7.61 1.63 -12.47
C VAL A 348 7.74 0.23 -13.05
N PRO A 349 6.67 -0.58 -13.18
CA PRO A 349 6.79 -1.88 -13.84
C PRO A 349 7.25 -1.81 -15.30
N HIS A 350 6.88 -0.75 -16.02
CA HIS A 350 7.34 -0.53 -17.39
C HIS A 350 8.82 -0.18 -17.41
N LEU A 351 9.26 0.71 -16.52
CA LEU A 351 10.68 1.06 -16.37
C LEU A 351 11.51 -0.16 -15.97
N ALA A 352 11.03 -0.96 -15.02
CA ALA A 352 11.72 -2.17 -14.58
C ALA A 352 11.89 -3.19 -15.71
N LYS A 353 10.81 -3.46 -16.47
CA LYS A 353 10.87 -4.35 -17.64
C LYS A 353 11.79 -3.83 -18.75
N PHE A 354 11.79 -2.52 -18.96
CA PHE A 354 12.72 -1.88 -19.91
C PHE A 354 14.17 -2.00 -19.44
N TRP A 355 14.42 -1.90 -18.12
CA TRP A 355 15.76 -1.89 -17.55
C TRP A 355 16.39 -3.28 -17.46
N ILE A 356 15.62 -4.29 -17.00
CA ILE A 356 16.17 -5.61 -16.68
C ILE A 356 15.59 -6.74 -17.52
N GLY A 357 14.55 -6.45 -18.31
CA GLY A 357 13.85 -7.44 -19.15
C GLY A 357 12.54 -7.92 -18.53
N TYR A 358 11.99 -8.97 -19.14
CA TYR A 358 10.63 -9.43 -18.84
C TYR A 358 10.57 -10.58 -17.84
N ASP A 359 11.69 -11.07 -17.32
CA ASP A 359 11.70 -12.08 -16.26
C ASP A 359 11.19 -11.46 -14.95
N LEU A 360 10.04 -11.95 -14.49
CA LEU A 360 9.39 -11.41 -13.30
C LEU A 360 10.18 -11.64 -12.02
N ARG A 361 11.04 -12.68 -11.99
CA ARG A 361 11.93 -12.92 -10.83
C ARG A 361 12.90 -11.75 -10.62
N LEU A 362 13.34 -11.13 -11.70
CA LEU A 362 14.22 -9.95 -11.67
C LEU A 362 13.41 -8.64 -11.66
N ALA A 363 12.26 -8.62 -12.36
CA ALA A 363 11.43 -7.43 -12.47
C ALA A 363 10.76 -7.04 -11.12
N VAL A 364 10.43 -8.00 -10.26
CA VAL A 364 9.85 -7.72 -8.92
C VAL A 364 10.81 -6.91 -8.05
N PRO A 365 12.04 -7.37 -7.75
CA PRO A 365 12.96 -6.58 -6.91
C PRO A 365 13.41 -5.29 -7.60
N MET A 366 13.55 -5.27 -8.93
CA MET A 366 13.83 -4.03 -9.66
C MET A 366 12.69 -3.03 -9.57
N SER A 367 11.43 -3.48 -9.65
CA SER A 367 10.27 -2.61 -9.44
C SER A 367 10.23 -2.07 -8.02
N ALA A 368 10.56 -2.85 -7.01
CA ALA A 368 10.65 -2.38 -5.64
C ALA A 368 11.70 -1.25 -5.51
N LEU A 369 12.89 -1.46 -6.05
CA LEU A 369 13.99 -0.48 -6.01
C LEU A 369 13.65 0.82 -6.75
N LEU A 370 13.14 0.70 -7.98
CA LEU A 370 12.74 1.87 -8.78
C LEU A 370 11.52 2.59 -8.19
N GLY A 371 10.59 1.85 -7.57
CA GLY A 371 9.44 2.43 -6.88
C GLY A 371 9.84 3.24 -5.66
N ALA A 372 10.76 2.70 -4.85
CA ALA A 372 11.37 3.40 -3.73
C ALA A 372 12.05 4.70 -4.21
N LEU A 373 12.90 4.60 -5.24
CA LEU A 373 13.58 5.75 -5.83
C LEU A 373 12.61 6.82 -6.34
N LEU A 374 11.59 6.41 -7.08
CA LEU A 374 10.62 7.34 -7.68
C LEU A 374 9.82 8.09 -6.62
N LEU A 375 9.38 7.42 -5.55
CA LEU A 375 8.59 8.09 -4.50
C LEU A 375 9.45 9.04 -3.67
N VAL A 376 10.69 8.67 -3.33
CA VAL A 376 11.61 9.60 -2.66
C VAL A 376 11.95 10.79 -3.55
N ALA A 377 12.16 10.58 -4.86
CA ALA A 377 12.38 11.66 -5.81
C ALA A 377 11.20 12.62 -5.90
N ALA A 378 9.97 12.07 -5.94
CA ALA A 378 8.77 12.87 -5.96
C ALA A 378 8.58 13.69 -4.67
N ASP A 379 8.92 13.11 -3.52
CA ASP A 379 8.87 13.80 -2.23
C ASP A 379 9.89 14.95 -2.15
N VAL A 380 11.12 14.72 -2.58
CA VAL A 380 12.16 15.76 -2.68
C VAL A 380 11.73 16.88 -3.62
N LEU A 381 11.19 16.52 -4.79
CA LEU A 381 10.71 17.50 -5.76
C LEU A 381 9.51 18.30 -5.23
N ALA A 382 8.58 17.64 -4.53
CA ALA A 382 7.41 18.27 -3.91
C ALA A 382 7.81 19.35 -2.90
N ILE A 383 8.86 19.08 -2.16
CA ILE A 383 9.42 20.02 -1.18
C ILE A 383 10.06 21.22 -1.87
N HIS A 384 10.85 21.00 -2.94
CA HIS A 384 11.51 22.09 -3.67
C HIS A 384 10.54 23.02 -4.38
N LEU A 385 9.51 22.46 -5.00
CA LEU A 385 8.54 23.23 -5.79
C LEU A 385 7.69 24.18 -4.95
N ALA A 386 7.49 23.89 -3.68
CA ALA A 386 6.53 24.62 -2.85
C ALA A 386 7.12 25.34 -1.65
N HIS A 387 8.44 25.32 -1.49
CA HIS A 387 9.08 25.95 -0.32
C HIS A 387 8.59 27.41 -0.10
N PRO A 388 8.18 27.81 1.14
CA PRO A 388 8.21 27.05 2.40
C PRO A 388 7.01 26.11 2.63
N ALA A 389 6.00 26.10 1.77
CA ALA A 389 4.89 25.15 1.85
C ALA A 389 5.37 23.73 1.46
N GLN A 390 4.51 22.74 1.64
CA GLN A 390 4.77 21.36 1.24
C GLN A 390 3.66 20.88 0.30
N LEU A 391 4.02 20.59 -0.96
CA LEU A 391 3.11 19.90 -1.87
C LEU A 391 3.00 18.41 -1.48
N PRO A 392 1.83 17.80 -1.67
CA PRO A 392 1.70 16.35 -1.57
C PRO A 392 2.52 15.66 -2.67
N ALA A 393 3.34 14.66 -2.30
CA ALA A 393 4.13 13.88 -3.26
C ALA A 393 3.26 13.17 -4.31
N GLY A 394 2.04 12.75 -3.92
CA GLY A 394 1.06 12.17 -4.84
C GLY A 394 0.63 13.12 -5.96
N ALA A 395 0.49 14.42 -5.67
CA ALA A 395 0.18 15.43 -6.68
C ALA A 395 1.32 15.60 -7.69
N VAL A 396 2.57 15.64 -7.20
CA VAL A 396 3.76 15.71 -8.09
C VAL A 396 3.85 14.49 -8.99
N LEU A 397 3.61 13.30 -8.44
CA LEU A 397 3.57 12.06 -9.22
C LEU A 397 2.44 12.05 -10.26
N ALA A 398 1.30 12.66 -9.95
CA ALA A 398 0.20 12.77 -10.91
C ALA A 398 0.56 13.72 -12.07
N ILE A 399 1.19 14.85 -11.78
CA ILE A 399 1.65 15.81 -12.79
C ILE A 399 2.68 15.20 -13.74
N ILE A 400 3.63 14.42 -13.22
CA ILE A 400 4.64 13.75 -14.03
C ILE A 400 4.07 12.49 -14.70
N GLY A 401 3.29 11.72 -13.96
CA GLY A 401 2.79 10.41 -14.38
C GLY A 401 1.75 10.47 -15.49
N ALA A 402 0.87 11.46 -15.48
CA ALA A 402 -0.19 11.57 -16.50
C ALA A 402 0.36 11.80 -17.92
N PRO A 403 1.30 12.73 -18.18
CA PRO A 403 1.94 12.85 -19.49
C PRO A 403 2.71 11.59 -19.92
N CYS A 404 3.46 10.99 -18.98
CA CYS A 404 4.17 9.74 -19.25
C CYS A 404 3.22 8.61 -19.65
N PHE A 405 2.05 8.53 -19.00
CA PHE A 405 1.03 7.54 -19.35
C PHE A 405 0.49 7.74 -20.77
N VAL A 406 0.17 8.99 -21.14
CA VAL A 406 -0.31 9.33 -22.50
C VAL A 406 0.72 8.92 -23.56
N LEU A 407 2.00 9.22 -23.31
CA LEU A 407 3.08 8.83 -24.22
C LEU A 407 3.24 7.31 -24.35
N LEU A 408 3.09 6.57 -23.25
CA LEU A 408 3.13 5.10 -23.26
C LEU A 408 1.93 4.50 -23.98
N ALA A 409 0.75 5.08 -23.81
CA ALA A 409 -0.48 4.64 -24.48
C ALA A 409 -0.39 4.88 -26.01
N LYS A 410 0.12 6.04 -26.44
CA LYS A 410 0.28 6.40 -27.86
C LYS A 410 1.23 5.44 -28.60
N ARG A 411 2.39 5.12 -28.00
CA ARG A 411 3.37 4.20 -28.64
C ARG A 411 2.81 2.80 -28.92
N ARG A 412 1.70 2.42 -28.29
CA ARG A 412 1.05 1.12 -28.49
C ARG A 412 -0.03 1.13 -29.58
N SER A 413 -0.60 2.28 -29.88
CA SER A 413 -1.55 2.39 -31.01
C SER A 413 -0.82 2.32 -32.37
N ASP A 414 0.49 2.54 -32.36
CA ASP A 414 1.32 2.59 -33.57
C ASP A 414 2.06 1.25 -33.84
N THR A 415 1.85 0.21 -32.99
CA THR A 415 2.36 -1.16 -33.15
C THR A 415 1.23 -2.18 -33.19
#